data_922db1e47e1e3a5ebfd7f47eaf6edf42
#
_entry.id   922db1e47e1e3a5ebfd7f47eaf6edf42
#
_cell.length_a   1.000
_cell.length_b   1.000
_cell.length_c   1.000
_cell.angle_alpha   90.00
_cell.angle_beta   90.00
_cell.angle_gamma   90.00
#
_symmetry.space_group_name_H-M   'P 1'
#
loop_
_entity.id
_entity.type
_entity.pdbx_description
1 polymer ?
#
loop_
_entity_poly.entity_id
_entity_poly.type
_entity_poly.pdbx_seq_one_letter_code
_entity_poly.pdbx_strand_id
1 'polypeptide(L)'
;SASFVAVLLCLTVVSLPAPVRGESLRRPTPDSLARPQALVHKLGLDVSPGALFRTDDFFKGANAAGKEFGATLSVHLKYAFQFGPETRFGRNYPFTYQGVGLGYNTFFNSAEVGTPVALYVFQHARIAALAERLSLDYEWNFGLSFGWKPFDEQTNPFNTVVGSKINAYINLGLMLNWRFAPRWSLTAGVGLTHFSNGNTRYP
;
A
#
# COMPACT_ATOMS: atom_id res chain seq x y z
N SER A 1 -14.14 -19.49 7.24
CA SER A 1 -13.29 -18.79 6.27
C SER A 1 -12.42 -17.79 7.02
N ALA A 2 -11.13 -18.10 7.05
CA ALA A 2 -10.16 -17.26 7.72
C ALA A 2 -9.86 -16.02 6.86
N SER A 3 -10.41 -14.90 7.22
CA SER A 3 -10.16 -13.60 6.60
C SER A 3 -9.70 -12.62 7.65
N PHE A 4 -8.56 -11.97 7.40
CA PHE A 4 -8.06 -10.89 8.24
C PHE A 4 -8.50 -9.55 7.68
N VAL A 5 -9.10 -8.73 8.50
CA VAL A 5 -9.37 -7.32 8.17
C VAL A 5 -8.67 -6.46 9.20
N ALA A 6 -7.81 -5.55 8.76
CA ALA A 6 -7.14 -4.57 9.60
C ALA A 6 -7.55 -3.15 9.19
N VAL A 7 -7.82 -2.31 10.18
CA VAL A 7 -7.94 -0.86 9.97
C VAL A 7 -6.56 -0.25 10.14
N LEU A 8 -6.09 0.47 9.14
CA LEU A 8 -4.76 1.08 9.11
C LEU A 8 -4.91 2.61 9.12
N LEU A 9 -4.14 3.26 9.99
CA LEU A 9 -3.90 4.69 9.90
C LEU A 9 -2.65 4.88 9.04
N CYS A 10 -2.81 5.40 7.82
CA CYS A 10 -1.72 5.55 6.88
C CYS A 10 -1.09 6.94 6.97
N LEU A 11 0.24 7.00 7.10
CA LEU A 11 1.02 8.21 6.93
C LEU A 11 2.01 7.98 5.79
N THR A 12 1.83 8.68 4.68
CA THR A 12 2.67 8.53 3.48
C THR A 12 3.43 9.80 3.19
N VAL A 13 4.74 9.69 3.01
CA VAL A 13 5.57 10.76 2.43
C VAL A 13 5.90 10.40 0.99
N VAL A 14 5.38 11.17 0.04
CA VAL A 14 5.66 10.99 -1.39
C VAL A 14 6.61 12.06 -1.87
N SER A 15 7.77 11.65 -2.39
CA SER A 15 8.67 12.52 -3.13
C SER A 15 8.41 12.38 -4.62
N LEU A 16 8.13 13.48 -5.30
CA LEU A 16 8.09 13.50 -6.75
C LEU A 16 9.52 13.76 -7.27
N PRO A 17 10.13 12.84 -8.03
CA PRO A 17 11.44 13.12 -8.61
C PRO A 17 11.36 14.29 -9.58
N ALA A 18 12.43 15.11 -9.59
CA ALA A 18 12.61 16.09 -10.64
C ALA A 18 12.71 15.38 -11.99
N PRO A 19 12.26 16.00 -13.08
CA PRO A 19 12.74 15.61 -14.39
C PRO A 19 14.25 15.69 -14.35
N VAL A 20 14.94 14.57 -14.62
CA VAL A 20 16.39 14.57 -14.79
C VAL A 20 16.67 15.41 -16.04
N ARG A 21 16.98 16.70 -15.85
CA ARG A 21 17.60 17.50 -16.89
C ARG A 21 19.01 16.97 -17.05
N GLY A 22 19.23 16.16 -18.07
CA GLY A 22 20.56 15.96 -18.61
C GLY A 22 21.06 17.32 -19.15
N GLU A 23 21.83 18.03 -18.37
CA GLU A 23 22.58 19.19 -18.84
C GLU A 23 23.64 18.71 -19.83
N SER A 24 23.27 18.59 -21.08
CA SER A 24 24.27 18.61 -22.15
C SER A 24 24.52 20.10 -22.50
N LEU A 25 25.73 20.54 -22.33
CA LEU A 25 26.27 21.83 -22.79
C LEU A 25 26.30 21.91 -24.35
N ARG A 26 25.20 21.57 -25.01
CA ARG A 26 25.01 21.80 -26.43
C ARG A 26 24.09 23.01 -26.60
N ARG A 27 24.55 23.96 -27.40
CA ARG A 27 23.74 25.12 -27.89
C ARG A 27 22.38 24.60 -28.33
N PRO A 28 21.26 25.24 -27.91
CA PRO A 28 19.94 24.80 -28.35
C PRO A 28 19.80 25.01 -29.85
N THR A 29 19.65 23.94 -30.59
CA THR A 29 19.13 23.98 -31.96
C THR A 29 17.62 24.22 -31.88
N PRO A 30 17.01 24.95 -32.86
CA PRO A 30 15.57 25.28 -32.83
C PRO A 30 14.61 24.10 -32.71
N ASP A 31 15.08 22.89 -32.91
CA ASP A 31 14.30 21.63 -32.84
C ASP A 31 14.30 20.96 -31.45
N SER A 32 14.96 21.55 -30.46
CA SER A 32 14.96 21.04 -29.08
C SER A 32 13.83 21.64 -28.24
N LEU A 33 12.61 21.73 -28.78
CA LEU A 33 11.42 21.83 -27.93
C LEU A 33 11.41 20.54 -27.07
N ALA A 34 11.75 20.70 -25.78
CA ALA A 34 11.72 19.62 -24.81
C ALA A 34 10.36 18.91 -24.94
N ARG A 35 10.35 17.70 -25.48
CA ARG A 35 9.12 16.91 -25.57
C ARG A 35 8.56 16.82 -24.15
N PRO A 36 7.29 17.20 -23.93
CA PRO A 36 6.67 17.06 -22.63
C PRO A 36 6.89 15.64 -22.13
N GLN A 37 7.23 15.51 -20.87
CA GLN A 37 7.55 14.20 -20.32
C GLN A 37 6.27 13.36 -20.24
N ALA A 38 6.18 12.30 -21.04
CA ALA A 38 4.97 11.46 -21.14
C ALA A 38 4.61 10.75 -19.81
N LEU A 39 5.60 10.59 -18.92
CA LEU A 39 5.42 9.96 -17.61
C LEU A 39 6.10 10.79 -16.51
N VAL A 40 5.41 10.93 -15.39
CA VAL A 40 5.95 11.47 -14.14
C VAL A 40 6.09 10.31 -13.15
N HIS A 41 7.29 10.11 -12.63
CA HIS A 41 7.60 9.03 -11.70
C HIS A 41 7.48 9.52 -10.26
N LYS A 42 7.02 8.64 -9.35
CA LYS A 42 6.83 8.93 -7.93
C LYS A 42 7.39 7.78 -7.10
N LEU A 43 8.02 8.14 -5.98
CA LEU A 43 8.40 7.20 -4.92
C LEU A 43 7.65 7.55 -3.65
N GLY A 44 7.16 6.55 -2.94
CA GLY A 44 6.42 6.72 -1.69
C GLY A 44 6.91 5.76 -0.63
N LEU A 45 6.88 6.22 0.61
CA LEU A 45 7.08 5.42 1.82
C LEU A 45 5.87 5.63 2.72
N ASP A 46 5.17 4.53 3.05
CA ASP A 46 4.02 4.54 3.94
C ASP A 46 4.37 3.83 5.23
N VAL A 47 3.90 4.38 6.34
CA VAL A 47 3.93 3.73 7.66
C VAL A 47 2.50 3.72 8.19
N SER A 48 1.98 2.54 8.47
CA SER A 48 0.58 2.36 8.80
C SER A 48 0.42 1.53 10.08
N PRO A 49 0.36 2.16 11.25
CA PRO A 49 -0.13 1.48 12.45
C PRO A 49 -1.61 1.14 12.29
N GLY A 50 -2.05 0.02 12.87
CA GLY A 50 -3.42 -0.41 12.73
C GLY A 50 -3.87 -1.38 13.81
N ALA A 51 -5.12 -1.81 13.67
CA ALA A 51 -5.74 -2.79 14.54
C ALA A 51 -6.48 -3.85 13.73
N LEU A 52 -6.43 -5.10 14.20
CA LEU A 52 -7.19 -6.21 13.65
C LEU A 52 -8.64 -6.17 14.13
N PHE A 53 -9.57 -6.53 13.25
CA PHE A 53 -10.89 -6.97 13.70
C PHE A 53 -10.74 -8.37 14.30
N ARG A 54 -10.85 -8.46 15.61
CA ARG A 54 -10.73 -9.71 16.39
C ARG A 54 -11.99 -10.56 16.32
N THR A 55 -12.30 -11.06 15.13
CA THR A 55 -13.48 -11.87 14.88
C THR A 55 -13.32 -13.32 15.29
N ASP A 56 -12.07 -13.80 15.41
CA ASP A 56 -11.72 -15.18 15.78
C ASP A 56 -11.15 -15.21 17.20
N ASP A 57 -11.38 -16.34 17.90
CA ASP A 57 -10.91 -16.52 19.28
C ASP A 57 -9.39 -16.65 19.39
N PHE A 58 -8.72 -17.04 18.31
CA PHE A 58 -7.26 -16.98 18.19
C PHE A 58 -6.68 -15.60 18.53
N PHE A 59 -7.33 -14.52 18.06
CA PHE A 59 -6.92 -13.14 18.39
C PHE A 59 -7.26 -12.73 19.82
N LYS A 60 -8.21 -13.44 20.47
CA LYS A 60 -8.68 -13.14 21.84
C LYS A 60 -7.96 -13.95 22.92
N GLY A 61 -6.92 -14.68 22.54
CA GLY A 61 -6.07 -15.43 23.47
C GLY A 61 -6.15 -16.95 23.32
N ALA A 62 -6.98 -17.50 22.43
CA ALA A 62 -6.95 -18.93 22.09
C ALA A 62 -5.75 -19.25 21.15
N ASN A 63 -4.56 -18.88 21.59
CA ASN A 63 -3.29 -19.01 20.89
C ASN A 63 -2.22 -19.57 21.84
N ALA A 64 -1.07 -19.97 21.32
CA ALA A 64 -0.01 -20.60 22.13
C ALA A 64 0.51 -19.69 23.25
N ALA A 65 0.47 -18.37 23.08
CA ALA A 65 0.89 -17.41 24.09
C ALA A 65 -0.17 -17.16 25.16
N GLY A 66 -1.43 -17.59 24.97
CA GLY A 66 -2.55 -17.32 25.87
C GLY A 66 -2.88 -15.83 26.02
N LYS A 67 -2.53 -15.00 25.03
CA LYS A 67 -2.66 -13.54 25.12
C LYS A 67 -3.39 -12.97 23.91
N GLU A 68 -4.20 -11.97 24.17
CA GLU A 68 -4.82 -11.18 23.09
C GLU A 68 -3.74 -10.44 22.30
N PHE A 69 -3.96 -10.36 20.99
CA PHE A 69 -3.20 -9.48 20.14
C PHE A 69 -4.11 -8.89 19.04
N GLY A 70 -3.78 -7.71 18.57
CA GLY A 70 -4.63 -7.02 17.62
C GLY A 70 -3.97 -5.76 17.04
N ALA A 71 -2.80 -5.37 17.58
CA ALA A 71 -2.01 -4.30 16.98
C ALA A 71 -1.34 -4.79 15.71
N THR A 72 -1.24 -3.91 14.71
CA THR A 72 -0.51 -4.17 13.46
C THR A 72 0.37 -2.98 13.12
N LEU A 73 1.43 -3.24 12.38
CA LEU A 73 2.25 -2.20 11.75
C LEU A 73 2.61 -2.66 10.36
N SER A 74 2.40 -1.78 9.40
CA SER A 74 2.80 -2.01 8.02
C SER A 74 3.72 -0.89 7.54
N VAL A 75 4.74 -1.28 6.76
CA VAL A 75 5.66 -0.34 6.10
C VAL A 75 5.69 -0.69 4.62
N HIS A 76 5.41 0.28 3.76
CA HIS A 76 5.32 0.06 2.32
C HIS A 76 6.26 0.97 1.56
N LEU A 77 7.00 0.40 0.62
CA LEU A 77 7.74 1.12 -0.40
C LEU A 77 6.94 1.05 -1.70
N LYS A 78 6.68 2.21 -2.31
CA LYS A 78 5.85 2.34 -3.51
C LYS A 78 6.63 3.02 -4.63
N TYR A 79 6.50 2.47 -5.84
CA TYR A 79 6.89 3.14 -7.06
C TYR A 79 5.68 3.33 -7.95
N ALA A 80 5.45 4.55 -8.40
CA ALA A 80 4.32 4.90 -9.25
C ALA A 80 4.73 5.73 -10.44
N PHE A 81 3.85 5.75 -11.44
CA PHE A 81 3.92 6.65 -12.57
C PHE A 81 2.55 7.28 -12.83
N GLN A 82 2.59 8.50 -13.32
CA GLN A 82 1.44 9.29 -13.74
C GLN A 82 1.64 9.70 -15.20
N PHE A 83 0.61 9.56 -16.01
CA PHE A 83 0.64 10.01 -17.39
C PHE A 83 0.64 11.55 -17.46
N GLY A 84 1.50 12.09 -18.30
CA GLY A 84 1.58 13.53 -18.55
C GLY A 84 0.35 14.10 -19.27
N PRO A 85 0.12 15.42 -19.18
CA PRO A 85 -1.07 16.06 -19.74
C PRO A 85 -1.13 16.03 -21.27
N GLU A 86 -0.04 15.70 -21.97
CA GLU A 86 0.01 15.50 -23.43
C GLU A 86 -0.64 14.18 -23.85
N THR A 87 -0.77 13.21 -22.94
CA THR A 87 -1.44 11.94 -23.23
C THR A 87 -2.96 12.06 -23.07
N ARG A 88 -3.72 11.23 -23.79
CA ARG A 88 -5.17 11.17 -23.62
C ARG A 88 -5.58 10.79 -22.20
N PHE A 89 -4.86 9.82 -21.60
CA PHE A 89 -5.12 9.37 -20.23
C PHE A 89 -4.82 10.47 -19.22
N GLY A 90 -3.67 11.14 -19.32
CA GLY A 90 -3.27 12.20 -18.39
C GLY A 90 -4.20 13.43 -18.44
N ARG A 91 -4.78 13.74 -19.63
CA ARG A 91 -5.80 14.79 -19.76
C ARG A 91 -7.13 14.40 -19.07
N ASN A 92 -7.56 13.16 -19.24
CA ASN A 92 -8.83 12.71 -18.67
C ASN A 92 -8.73 12.42 -17.16
N TYR A 93 -7.54 12.01 -16.68
CA TYR A 93 -7.29 11.62 -15.29
C TYR A 93 -6.03 12.28 -14.72
N PRO A 94 -6.00 13.62 -14.64
CA PRO A 94 -4.78 14.38 -14.35
C PRO A 94 -4.21 14.16 -12.93
N PHE A 95 -4.99 13.55 -12.03
CA PHE A 95 -4.61 13.32 -10.63
C PHE A 95 -4.59 11.83 -10.27
N THR A 96 -4.48 10.98 -11.30
CA THR A 96 -4.40 9.53 -11.12
C THR A 96 -2.99 9.06 -11.38
N TYR A 97 -2.45 8.27 -10.48
CA TYR A 97 -1.20 7.54 -10.67
C TYR A 97 -1.37 6.08 -10.25
N GLN A 98 -0.52 5.24 -10.81
CA GLN A 98 -0.56 3.80 -10.60
C GLN A 98 0.85 3.24 -10.54
N GLY A 99 1.00 2.08 -9.93
CA GLY A 99 2.32 1.51 -9.77
C GLY A 99 2.36 0.18 -9.06
N VAL A 100 3.51 -0.11 -8.49
CA VAL A 100 3.78 -1.32 -7.72
C VAL A 100 4.26 -0.97 -6.32
N GLY A 101 3.93 -1.82 -5.36
CA GLY A 101 4.36 -1.65 -3.98
C GLY A 101 4.85 -2.94 -3.37
N LEU A 102 5.77 -2.78 -2.43
CA LEU A 102 6.27 -3.82 -1.55
C LEU A 102 5.93 -3.43 -0.11
N GLY A 103 5.18 -4.27 0.60
CA GLY A 103 4.72 -4.01 1.96
C GLY A 103 5.22 -5.06 2.94
N TYR A 104 5.88 -4.63 4.00
CA TYR A 104 6.18 -5.46 5.17
C TYR A 104 5.06 -5.29 6.19
N ASN A 105 4.53 -6.40 6.72
CA ASN A 105 3.44 -6.37 7.68
C ASN A 105 3.81 -7.17 8.92
N THR A 106 3.58 -6.62 10.09
CA THR A 106 3.73 -7.34 11.36
C THR A 106 2.47 -7.25 12.20
N PHE A 107 2.13 -8.36 12.83
CA PHE A 107 1.02 -8.53 13.75
C PHE A 107 1.52 -8.70 15.19
N PHE A 108 2.81 -8.48 15.42
CA PHE A 108 3.51 -8.67 16.70
C PHE A 108 3.36 -10.09 17.29
N ASN A 109 2.99 -11.07 16.45
CA ASN A 109 2.96 -12.50 16.75
C ASN A 109 3.60 -13.28 15.59
N SER A 110 4.90 -13.09 15.39
CA SER A 110 5.65 -13.75 14.33
C SER A 110 5.82 -15.25 14.55
N ALA A 111 5.64 -15.73 15.78
CA ALA A 111 5.74 -17.15 16.11
C ALA A 111 4.61 -17.96 15.47
N GLU A 112 3.38 -17.45 15.47
CA GLU A 112 2.20 -18.14 14.99
C GLU A 112 1.65 -17.61 13.67
N VAL A 113 1.73 -16.29 13.42
CA VAL A 113 1.19 -15.64 12.21
C VAL A 113 2.26 -15.47 11.13
N GLY A 114 3.51 -15.29 11.54
CA GLY A 114 4.60 -14.91 10.64
C GLY A 114 4.73 -13.40 10.49
N THR A 115 5.52 -12.99 9.50
CA THR A 115 5.75 -11.58 9.13
C THR A 115 5.57 -11.43 7.61
N PRO A 116 4.32 -11.32 7.13
CA PRO A 116 4.06 -11.36 5.71
C PRO A 116 4.55 -10.13 4.98
N VAL A 117 5.12 -10.39 3.80
CA VAL A 117 5.51 -9.38 2.82
C VAL A 117 4.50 -9.43 1.66
N ALA A 118 3.94 -8.28 1.29
CA ALA A 118 3.02 -8.13 0.18
C ALA A 118 3.70 -7.51 -1.03
N LEU A 119 3.48 -8.08 -2.22
CA LEU A 119 3.79 -7.49 -3.51
C LEU A 119 2.48 -7.21 -4.22
N TYR A 120 2.26 -5.96 -4.63
CA TYR A 120 0.97 -5.53 -5.15
C TYR A 120 1.09 -4.45 -6.23
N VAL A 121 0.05 -4.35 -7.04
CA VAL A 121 -0.23 -3.19 -7.89
C VAL A 121 -1.18 -2.26 -7.14
N PHE A 122 -1.11 -0.96 -7.44
CA PHE A 122 -2.01 0.00 -6.84
C PHE A 122 -2.39 1.12 -7.81
N GLN A 123 -3.51 1.76 -7.52
CA GLN A 123 -3.93 3.00 -8.15
C GLN A 123 -4.36 3.99 -7.07
N HIS A 124 -3.91 5.22 -7.25
CA HIS A 124 -4.27 6.35 -6.43
C HIS A 124 -4.93 7.41 -7.30
N ALA A 125 -6.04 7.97 -6.83
CA ALA A 125 -6.71 9.03 -7.56
C ALA A 125 -7.42 10.00 -6.64
N ARG A 126 -7.53 11.24 -7.12
CA ARG A 126 -8.24 12.31 -6.41
C ARG A 126 -9.74 12.13 -6.53
N ILE A 127 -10.44 12.26 -5.40
CA ILE A 127 -11.89 12.37 -5.33
C ILE A 127 -12.31 13.84 -5.44
N ALA A 128 -11.68 14.71 -4.61
CA ALA A 128 -12.04 16.12 -4.53
C ALA A 128 -10.84 17.00 -4.16
N ALA A 129 -10.79 18.20 -4.72
CA ALA A 129 -9.92 19.27 -4.23
C ALA A 129 -10.62 19.96 -3.05
N LEU A 130 -9.99 19.98 -1.88
CA LEU A 130 -10.50 20.64 -0.68
C LEU A 130 -9.95 22.06 -0.55
N ALA A 131 -8.70 22.25 -1.01
CA ALA A 131 -8.02 23.52 -1.09
C ALA A 131 -6.97 23.46 -2.22
N GLU A 132 -6.27 24.58 -2.48
CA GLU A 132 -5.24 24.66 -3.53
C GLU A 132 -4.16 23.57 -3.43
N ARG A 133 -3.80 23.19 -2.20
CA ARG A 133 -2.74 22.22 -1.91
C ARG A 133 -3.22 21.01 -1.12
N LEU A 134 -4.52 20.86 -0.89
CA LEU A 134 -5.13 19.80 -0.11
C LEU A 134 -6.21 19.10 -0.94
N SER A 135 -6.16 17.80 -1.01
CA SER A 135 -7.19 16.97 -1.67
C SER A 135 -7.61 15.79 -0.80
N LEU A 136 -8.80 15.31 -1.08
CA LEU A 136 -9.31 14.01 -0.65
C LEU A 136 -9.06 13.03 -1.77
N ASP A 137 -8.32 11.98 -1.49
CA ASP A 137 -7.89 10.98 -2.45
C ASP A 137 -8.30 9.58 -1.98
N TYR A 138 -8.37 8.62 -2.89
CA TYR A 138 -8.48 7.20 -2.57
C TYR A 138 -7.33 6.42 -3.17
N GLU A 139 -7.06 5.27 -2.58
CA GLU A 139 -6.10 4.30 -3.10
C GLU A 139 -6.66 2.89 -2.92
N TRP A 140 -6.49 2.06 -3.93
CA TRP A 140 -6.70 0.62 -3.81
C TRP A 140 -5.44 -0.13 -4.20
N ASN A 141 -5.19 -1.24 -3.49
CA ASN A 141 -4.06 -2.12 -3.71
C ASN A 141 -4.57 -3.54 -3.90
N PHE A 142 -3.97 -4.27 -4.83
CA PHE A 142 -4.28 -5.67 -5.07
C PHE A 142 -3.01 -6.44 -5.38
N GLY A 143 -2.80 -7.59 -4.71
CA GLY A 143 -1.61 -8.39 -4.89
C GLY A 143 -1.60 -9.68 -4.08
N LEU A 144 -0.40 -10.17 -3.81
CA LEU A 144 -0.15 -11.38 -3.04
C LEU A 144 0.75 -11.07 -1.86
N SER A 145 0.56 -11.81 -0.78
CA SER A 145 1.40 -11.75 0.41
C SER A 145 1.98 -13.12 0.74
N PHE A 146 3.23 -13.13 1.20
CA PHE A 146 4.05 -14.30 1.46
C PHE A 146 4.67 -14.20 2.86
N GLY A 147 5.10 -15.32 3.44
CA GLY A 147 5.74 -15.33 4.76
C GLY A 147 4.78 -15.55 5.92
N TRP A 148 3.58 -16.02 5.62
CA TRP A 148 2.62 -16.50 6.58
C TRP A 148 3.03 -17.85 7.17
N LYS A 149 2.70 -18.08 8.44
CA LYS A 149 2.77 -19.38 9.10
C LYS A 149 1.37 -19.97 9.18
N PRO A 150 1.03 -20.95 8.32
CA PRO A 150 -0.30 -21.55 8.34
C PRO A 150 -0.47 -22.48 9.54
N PHE A 151 -1.71 -22.87 9.78
CA PHE A 151 -2.06 -23.98 10.67
C PHE A 151 -1.24 -25.23 10.35
N ASP A 152 -0.77 -25.89 11.38
CA ASP A 152 -0.07 -27.16 11.34
C ASP A 152 -0.29 -27.88 12.66
N GLU A 153 -0.78 -29.11 12.62
CA GLU A 153 -1.17 -29.88 13.81
C GLU A 153 -0.01 -30.06 14.81
N GLN A 154 1.22 -30.09 14.34
CA GLN A 154 2.40 -30.34 15.19
C GLN A 154 3.09 -29.06 15.63
N THR A 155 3.19 -28.08 14.74
CA THR A 155 4.06 -26.90 14.96
C THR A 155 3.29 -25.60 15.18
N ASN A 156 1.98 -25.54 14.79
CA ASN A 156 1.16 -24.35 14.91
C ASN A 156 -0.35 -24.68 15.09
N PRO A 157 -0.70 -25.53 16.08
CA PRO A 157 -2.05 -26.11 16.21
C PRO A 157 -3.13 -25.11 16.63
N PHE A 158 -2.74 -23.96 17.20
CA PHE A 158 -3.70 -22.94 17.66
C PHE A 158 -4.08 -21.93 16.56
N ASN A 159 -3.39 -21.92 15.43
CA ASN A 159 -3.65 -20.95 14.38
C ASN A 159 -4.86 -21.34 13.51
N THR A 160 -6.04 -20.93 13.94
CA THR A 160 -7.31 -21.15 13.23
C THR A 160 -7.58 -20.16 12.09
N VAL A 161 -6.64 -19.24 11.79
CA VAL A 161 -6.91 -18.11 10.90
C VAL A 161 -6.02 -18.06 9.66
N VAL A 162 -4.85 -18.70 9.69
CA VAL A 162 -3.94 -18.75 8.54
C VAL A 162 -3.91 -20.16 7.94
N GLY A 163 -4.60 -20.38 6.83
CA GLY A 163 -4.63 -21.68 6.16
C GLY A 163 -3.57 -21.83 5.05
N SER A 164 -2.88 -20.76 4.64
CA SER A 164 -1.95 -20.79 3.51
C SER A 164 -0.71 -19.93 3.70
N LYS A 165 0.42 -20.35 3.11
CA LYS A 165 1.68 -19.58 3.07
C LYS A 165 1.60 -18.38 2.13
N ILE A 166 0.66 -18.39 1.18
CA ILE A 166 0.42 -17.32 0.21
C ILE A 166 -1.04 -16.92 0.32
N ASN A 167 -1.28 -15.62 0.48
CA ASN A 167 -2.62 -15.07 0.57
C ASN A 167 -2.77 -13.87 -0.37
N ALA A 168 -3.98 -13.65 -0.86
CA ALA A 168 -4.33 -12.41 -1.53
C ALA A 168 -4.17 -11.23 -0.57
N TYR A 169 -3.69 -10.11 -1.08
CA TYR A 169 -3.58 -8.83 -0.38
C TYR A 169 -4.47 -7.82 -1.08
N ILE A 170 -5.43 -7.27 -0.35
CA ILE A 170 -6.36 -6.25 -0.84
C ILE A 170 -6.37 -5.11 0.17
N ASN A 171 -6.22 -3.88 -0.30
CA ASN A 171 -6.35 -2.70 0.54
C ASN A 171 -7.20 -1.65 -0.17
N LEU A 172 -8.00 -0.94 0.60
CA LEU A 172 -8.74 0.24 0.16
C LEU A 172 -8.58 1.33 1.22
N GLY A 173 -8.12 2.51 0.79
CA GLY A 173 -7.86 3.65 1.66
C GLY A 173 -8.51 4.94 1.17
N LEU A 174 -8.89 5.78 2.14
CA LEU A 174 -9.25 7.18 1.93
C LEU A 174 -8.24 8.05 2.68
N MET A 175 -7.71 9.07 2.01
CA MET A 175 -6.66 9.88 2.57
C MET A 175 -6.75 11.35 2.18
N LEU A 176 -6.29 12.20 3.06
CA LEU A 176 -6.01 13.59 2.79
C LEU A 176 -4.58 13.68 2.25
N ASN A 177 -4.41 14.35 1.13
CA ASN A 177 -3.12 14.54 0.49
C ASN A 177 -2.78 16.04 0.49
N TRP A 178 -1.73 16.40 1.23
CA TRP A 178 -1.25 17.76 1.35
C TRP A 178 0.06 17.93 0.58
N ARG A 179 0.04 18.72 -0.48
CA ARG A 179 1.23 19.09 -1.26
C ARG A 179 1.91 20.29 -0.61
N PHE A 180 2.82 20.05 0.32
CA PHE A 180 3.52 21.12 1.05
C PHE A 180 4.68 21.76 0.26
N ALA A 181 5.19 21.07 -0.78
CA ALA A 181 6.21 21.59 -1.67
C ALA A 181 6.00 21.10 -3.12
N PRO A 182 6.66 21.68 -4.14
CA PRO A 182 6.44 21.30 -5.54
C PRO A 182 6.65 19.81 -5.86
N ARG A 183 7.51 19.13 -5.10
CA ARG A 183 7.90 17.74 -5.31
C ARG A 183 7.56 16.85 -4.13
N TRP A 184 6.93 17.37 -3.09
CA TRP A 184 6.68 16.66 -1.86
C TRP A 184 5.21 16.75 -1.47
N SER A 185 4.65 15.65 -1.14
CA SER A 185 3.34 15.56 -0.52
C SER A 185 3.38 14.65 0.70
N LEU A 186 2.51 14.96 1.63
CA LEU A 186 2.22 14.16 2.81
C LEU A 186 0.79 13.68 2.70
N THR A 187 0.57 12.39 2.89
CA THR A 187 -0.78 11.82 2.99
C THR A 187 -1.02 11.28 4.39
N ALA A 188 -2.24 11.50 4.87
CA ALA A 188 -2.73 10.90 6.11
C ALA A 188 -4.15 10.39 5.88
N GLY A 189 -4.47 9.19 6.34
CA GLY A 189 -5.77 8.63 6.07
C GLY A 189 -6.05 7.34 6.81
N VAL A 190 -7.17 6.72 6.47
CA VAL A 190 -7.62 5.45 7.00
C VAL A 190 -7.77 4.45 5.87
N GLY A 191 -7.49 3.18 6.14
CA GLY A 191 -7.63 2.11 5.16
C GLY A 191 -8.10 0.81 5.79
N LEU A 192 -8.66 -0.04 4.95
CA LEU A 192 -9.02 -1.41 5.27
C LEU A 192 -8.12 -2.34 4.47
N THR A 193 -7.44 -3.23 5.18
CA THR A 193 -6.63 -4.29 4.56
C THR A 193 -7.26 -5.64 4.81
N HIS A 194 -7.35 -6.44 3.76
CA HIS A 194 -7.87 -7.80 3.79
C HIS A 194 -6.84 -8.78 3.24
N PHE A 195 -6.56 -9.82 4.01
CA PHE A 195 -5.76 -10.96 3.57
C PHE A 195 -6.66 -12.19 3.48
N SER A 196 -6.58 -12.94 2.39
CA SER A 196 -7.41 -14.12 2.16
C SER A 196 -6.71 -15.15 1.29
N ASN A 197 -6.89 -16.41 1.61
CA ASN A 197 -6.49 -17.53 0.74
C ASN A 197 -7.61 -17.97 -0.23
N GLY A 198 -8.68 -17.20 -0.34
CA GLY A 198 -9.82 -17.55 -1.20
C GLY A 198 -10.53 -18.83 -0.77
N ASN A 199 -10.40 -19.23 0.50
CA ASN A 199 -10.97 -20.47 1.02
C ASN A 199 -10.42 -21.78 0.40
N THR A 200 -9.22 -21.69 -0.19
CA THR A 200 -8.57 -22.83 -0.85
C THR A 200 -7.97 -23.84 0.14
N ARG A 201 -7.72 -23.42 1.38
CA ARG A 201 -7.28 -24.26 2.50
C ARG A 201 -7.90 -23.76 3.79
N TYR A 202 -8.46 -24.70 4.56
CA TYR A 202 -8.88 -24.45 5.94
C TYR A 202 -7.71 -24.71 6.90
N PRO A 203 -7.63 -23.98 8.00
CA PRO A 203 -6.78 -24.34 9.13
C PRO A 203 -7.23 -25.65 9.75
#